data_a62ff9932d97af9292f538595efec3dc
#
_entry.id   a62ff9932d97af9292f538595efec3dc
#
_cell.length_a   1.000
_cell.length_b   1.000
_cell.length_c   1.000
_cell.angle_alpha   90.00
_cell.angle_beta   90.00
_cell.angle_gamma   90.00
#
_symmetry.space_group_name_H-M   'P 1'
#
loop_
_entity.id
_entity.type
_entity.pdbx_description
1 polymer ?
#
loop_
_entity_poly.entity_id
_entity_poly.type
_entity_poly.pdbx_seq_one_letter_code
_entity_poly.pdbx_strand_id
1 'polypeptide(L)'
;MKGIVLAGGAGTRLYPITKGVSKQLLPIYDKPMIYYPISVLMLAGIRDILIISTPDDLPSFRRLLGDGSDYGVCFSYAEQPRPEGLAQAFIIGKEFIGDDNVCLVLGDNIFYGMSFTQLLLQSVQRAEQANEATVFGYWVNDPERYGVAEYDEAGRCISIEEKPQQPKSNYAVVGLYFYPNDVVKIASEVKPSARGELEITSVNQEYLRQGRLLVEPLGRGFAWLDTGTHDSLAEASTFVEVIEKRQGLKVACLEEIGYHQGWVTADVLRKVAVPMMKNPYGQYLLRLIEDKVK
;
A
#
# COMPACT_ATOMS: atom_id res chain seq x y z
N MET A 1 6.31 -4.61 13.81
CA MET A 1 5.15 -4.52 12.89
C MET A 1 5.43 -5.26 11.60
N LYS A 2 4.43 -5.94 11.00
CA LYS A 2 4.50 -6.61 9.70
C LYS A 2 3.66 -5.90 8.65
N GLY A 3 3.98 -6.12 7.37
CA GLY A 3 3.27 -5.51 6.25
C GLY A 3 2.48 -6.53 5.43
N ILE A 4 1.32 -6.15 4.93
CA ILE A 4 0.55 -6.93 3.96
C ILE A 4 0.29 -6.05 2.74
N VAL A 5 0.61 -6.55 1.55
CA VAL A 5 0.16 -5.99 0.27
C VAL A 5 -0.94 -6.89 -0.26
N LEU A 6 -2.16 -6.37 -0.35
CA LEU A 6 -3.25 -7.11 -0.97
C LEU A 6 -3.31 -6.81 -2.46
N ALA A 7 -2.83 -7.75 -3.26
CA ALA A 7 -2.71 -7.67 -4.71
C ALA A 7 -3.63 -8.70 -5.41
N GLY A 8 -4.82 -8.90 -4.84
CA GLY A 8 -5.86 -9.78 -5.39
C GLY A 8 -6.85 -9.04 -6.29
N GLY A 9 -7.82 -9.79 -6.77
CA GLY A 9 -8.93 -9.27 -7.57
C GLY A 9 -8.74 -9.45 -9.08
N ALA A 10 -9.86 -9.66 -9.80
CA ALA A 10 -9.84 -9.99 -11.23
C ALA A 10 -9.53 -8.80 -12.18
N GLY A 11 -9.44 -7.58 -11.66
CA GLY A 11 -9.11 -6.39 -12.47
C GLY A 11 -10.07 -6.12 -13.64
N THR A 12 -11.31 -6.59 -13.58
CA THR A 12 -12.26 -6.57 -14.73
C THR A 12 -12.53 -5.20 -15.31
N ARG A 13 -12.41 -4.14 -14.51
CA ARG A 13 -12.57 -2.75 -14.98
C ARG A 13 -11.48 -2.31 -15.98
N LEU A 14 -10.35 -3.03 -16.02
CA LEU A 14 -9.24 -2.79 -16.93
C LEU A 14 -9.18 -3.78 -18.11
N TYR A 15 -10.24 -4.58 -18.32
CA TYR A 15 -10.29 -5.44 -19.51
C TYR A 15 -10.23 -4.61 -20.80
N PRO A 16 -9.51 -5.07 -21.85
CA PRO A 16 -8.87 -6.39 -21.97
C PRO A 16 -7.45 -6.51 -21.38
N ILE A 17 -6.84 -5.44 -20.88
CA ILE A 17 -5.42 -5.42 -20.43
C ILE A 17 -5.15 -6.49 -19.37
N THR A 18 -6.04 -6.63 -18.40
CA THR A 18 -5.89 -7.54 -17.25
C THR A 18 -6.42 -8.97 -17.50
N LYS A 19 -6.72 -9.34 -18.75
CA LYS A 19 -7.10 -10.73 -19.07
C LYS A 19 -5.95 -11.73 -18.98
N GLY A 20 -4.72 -11.27 -19.15
CA GLY A 20 -3.53 -12.13 -19.18
C GLY A 20 -2.47 -11.74 -18.15
N VAL A 21 -2.73 -10.72 -17.32
CA VAL A 21 -1.78 -10.24 -16.33
C VAL A 21 -2.50 -9.60 -15.16
N SER A 22 -2.00 -9.82 -13.95
CA SER A 22 -2.48 -9.11 -12.76
C SER A 22 -2.38 -7.60 -12.93
N LYS A 23 -3.39 -6.85 -12.48
CA LYS A 23 -3.40 -5.39 -12.49
C LYS A 23 -2.13 -4.80 -11.87
N GLN A 24 -1.71 -5.34 -10.73
CA GLN A 24 -0.58 -4.84 -9.96
C GLN A 24 0.79 -5.12 -10.61
N LEU A 25 0.82 -5.92 -11.69
CA LEU A 25 1.99 -6.13 -12.53
C LEU A 25 2.05 -5.20 -13.74
N LEU A 26 0.99 -4.42 -14.00
CA LEU A 26 1.01 -3.41 -15.06
C LEU A 26 2.05 -2.33 -14.75
N PRO A 27 2.70 -1.78 -15.76
CA PRO A 27 3.68 -0.72 -15.57
C PRO A 27 2.99 0.59 -15.16
N ILE A 28 3.57 1.26 -14.17
CA ILE A 28 3.34 2.67 -13.88
C ILE A 28 4.65 3.37 -14.19
N TYR A 29 4.73 3.99 -15.34
CA TYR A 29 5.91 4.59 -15.94
C TYR A 29 7.04 3.57 -16.14
N ASP A 30 8.02 3.46 -15.25
CA ASP A 30 9.25 2.68 -15.44
C ASP A 30 9.36 1.42 -14.56
N LYS A 31 8.34 1.12 -13.76
CA LYS A 31 8.31 -0.05 -12.86
C LYS A 31 6.90 -0.63 -12.68
N PRO A 32 6.77 -1.88 -12.22
CA PRO A 32 5.46 -2.47 -11.93
C PRO A 32 4.71 -1.74 -10.81
N MET A 33 3.38 -1.66 -10.93
CA MET A 33 2.51 -1.00 -9.96
C MET A 33 2.73 -1.47 -8.51
N ILE A 34 3.00 -2.75 -8.29
CA ILE A 34 3.21 -3.33 -6.96
C ILE A 34 4.39 -2.69 -6.19
N TYR A 35 5.35 -2.07 -6.87
CA TYR A 35 6.48 -1.37 -6.24
C TYR A 35 6.02 -0.20 -5.37
N TYR A 36 4.95 0.49 -5.78
CA TYR A 36 4.45 1.66 -5.05
C TYR A 36 3.91 1.31 -3.65
N PRO A 37 2.97 0.36 -3.47
CA PRO A 37 2.53 -0.04 -2.14
C PRO A 37 3.64 -0.72 -1.32
N ILE A 38 4.55 -1.50 -1.93
CA ILE A 38 5.71 -2.05 -1.22
C ILE A 38 6.59 -0.92 -0.67
N SER A 39 6.83 0.13 -1.47
CA SER A 39 7.63 1.29 -1.02
C SER A 39 7.06 1.97 0.21
N VAL A 40 5.72 2.03 0.34
CA VAL A 40 5.05 2.59 1.52
C VAL A 40 5.40 1.79 2.78
N LEU A 41 5.36 0.46 2.70
CA LEU A 41 5.75 -0.41 3.82
C LEU A 41 7.23 -0.23 4.18
N MET A 42 8.10 -0.17 3.18
CA MET A 42 9.54 0.03 3.39
C MET A 42 9.84 1.41 4.02
N LEU A 43 9.17 2.47 3.59
CA LEU A 43 9.27 3.81 4.17
C LEU A 43 8.74 3.87 5.61
N ALA A 44 7.77 3.01 5.97
CA ALA A 44 7.31 2.81 7.34
C ALA A 44 8.29 1.98 8.21
N GLY A 45 9.44 1.57 7.65
CA GLY A 45 10.42 0.73 8.36
C GLY A 45 10.07 -0.75 8.42
N ILE A 46 9.06 -1.19 7.68
CA ILE A 46 8.57 -2.58 7.70
C ILE A 46 9.37 -3.43 6.71
N ARG A 47 9.93 -4.54 7.21
CA ARG A 47 10.79 -5.44 6.42
C ARG A 47 10.16 -6.81 6.15
N ASP A 48 9.29 -7.29 7.03
CA ASP A 48 8.57 -8.55 6.83
C ASP A 48 7.25 -8.23 6.11
N ILE A 49 7.13 -8.65 4.86
CA ILE A 49 6.03 -8.25 3.97
C ILE A 49 5.38 -9.49 3.36
N LEU A 50 4.07 -9.62 3.54
CA LEU A 50 3.25 -10.65 2.91
C LEU A 50 2.56 -10.10 1.66
N ILE A 51 2.78 -10.74 0.53
CA ILE A 51 2.06 -10.48 -0.73
C ILE A 51 0.91 -11.47 -0.83
N ILE A 52 -0.31 -10.96 -0.81
CA ILE A 52 -1.52 -11.78 -1.01
C ILE A 52 -2.05 -11.54 -2.41
N SER A 53 -2.21 -12.60 -3.19
CA SER A 53 -2.73 -12.52 -4.57
C SER A 53 -3.54 -13.76 -4.93
N THR A 54 -4.13 -13.75 -6.14
CA THR A 54 -4.83 -14.94 -6.67
C THR A 54 -3.85 -16.09 -6.90
N PRO A 55 -4.30 -17.36 -6.87
CA PRO A 55 -3.45 -18.50 -7.20
C PRO A 55 -2.78 -18.37 -8.57
N ASP A 56 -3.49 -17.84 -9.57
CA ASP A 56 -3.01 -17.70 -10.94
C ASP A 56 -1.90 -16.63 -11.06
N ASP A 57 -1.99 -15.54 -10.32
CA ASP A 57 -1.06 -14.41 -10.41
C ASP A 57 0.14 -14.55 -9.48
N LEU A 58 0.02 -15.25 -8.36
CA LEU A 58 1.04 -15.36 -7.32
C LEU A 58 2.41 -15.84 -7.84
N PRO A 59 2.50 -16.80 -8.78
CA PRO A 59 3.78 -17.20 -9.37
C PRO A 59 4.53 -16.05 -10.06
N SER A 60 3.79 -15.10 -10.66
CA SER A 60 4.38 -13.94 -11.33
C SER A 60 4.95 -12.93 -10.32
N PHE A 61 4.27 -12.73 -9.19
CA PHE A 61 4.81 -11.90 -8.09
C PHE A 61 6.08 -12.54 -7.49
N ARG A 62 6.07 -13.85 -7.25
CA ARG A 62 7.27 -14.56 -6.77
C ARG A 62 8.45 -14.42 -7.74
N ARG A 63 8.22 -14.51 -9.04
CA ARG A 63 9.26 -14.33 -10.06
C ARG A 63 9.79 -12.90 -10.09
N LEU A 64 8.92 -11.89 -9.90
CA LEU A 64 9.29 -10.48 -9.93
C LEU A 64 10.08 -10.06 -8.68
N LEU A 65 9.60 -10.44 -7.50
CA LEU A 65 10.06 -9.89 -6.22
C LEU A 65 11.06 -10.81 -5.49
N GLY A 66 11.12 -12.10 -5.86
CA GLY A 66 11.98 -13.07 -5.21
C GLY A 66 11.66 -13.26 -3.72
N ASP A 67 12.69 -13.36 -2.92
CA ASP A 67 12.61 -13.43 -1.45
C ASP A 67 12.71 -12.06 -0.76
N GLY A 68 13.00 -11.00 -1.52
CA GLY A 68 13.17 -9.64 -1.02
C GLY A 68 14.58 -9.24 -0.64
N SER A 69 15.55 -10.15 -0.71
CA SER A 69 16.94 -9.89 -0.31
C SER A 69 17.59 -8.76 -1.13
N ASP A 70 17.20 -8.59 -2.39
CA ASP A 70 17.68 -7.52 -3.26
C ASP A 70 17.25 -6.12 -2.78
N TYR A 71 16.20 -6.04 -1.96
CA TYR A 71 15.64 -4.80 -1.39
C TYR A 71 15.92 -4.67 0.11
N GLY A 72 16.51 -5.69 0.73
CA GLY A 72 16.75 -5.76 2.17
C GLY A 72 15.50 -6.02 3.02
N VAL A 73 14.49 -6.62 2.44
CA VAL A 73 13.24 -7.06 3.08
C VAL A 73 13.08 -8.58 2.97
N CYS A 74 12.04 -9.13 3.60
CA CYS A 74 11.68 -10.53 3.51
C CYS A 74 10.25 -10.63 2.96
N PHE A 75 10.08 -11.21 1.77
CA PHE A 75 8.77 -11.44 1.18
C PHE A 75 8.26 -12.83 1.52
N SER A 76 7.04 -12.86 2.03
CA SER A 76 6.19 -14.05 2.12
C SER A 76 5.03 -13.95 1.13
N TYR A 77 4.42 -15.06 0.79
CA TYR A 77 3.39 -15.10 -0.25
C TYR A 77 2.24 -16.01 0.19
N ALA A 78 1.02 -15.52 0.03
CA ALA A 78 -0.20 -16.28 0.33
C ALA A 78 -1.24 -16.12 -0.78
N GLU A 79 -2.05 -17.16 -0.96
CA GLU A 79 -3.12 -17.18 -1.94
C GLU A 79 -4.43 -16.63 -1.37
N GLN A 80 -5.11 -15.81 -2.15
CA GLN A 80 -6.51 -15.45 -1.96
C GLN A 80 -7.33 -16.13 -3.07
N PRO A 81 -7.92 -17.30 -2.82
CA PRO A 81 -8.62 -18.06 -3.86
C PRO A 81 -9.87 -17.35 -4.39
N ARG A 82 -10.51 -16.54 -3.53
CA ARG A 82 -11.69 -15.73 -3.86
C ARG A 82 -11.58 -14.36 -3.20
N PRO A 83 -11.93 -13.26 -3.91
CA PRO A 83 -11.89 -11.91 -3.37
C PRO A 83 -13.14 -11.65 -2.49
N GLU A 84 -13.10 -12.13 -1.25
CA GLU A 84 -14.21 -12.03 -0.29
C GLU A 84 -14.15 -10.74 0.57
N GLY A 85 -13.41 -9.72 0.13
CA GLY A 85 -13.29 -8.43 0.79
C GLY A 85 -11.90 -8.18 1.38
N LEU A 86 -11.64 -6.92 1.77
CA LEU A 86 -10.31 -6.48 2.22
C LEU A 86 -9.94 -7.04 3.59
N ALA A 87 -10.90 -7.22 4.50
CA ALA A 87 -10.65 -7.76 5.83
C ALA A 87 -10.18 -9.23 5.79
N GLN A 88 -10.44 -9.96 4.71
CA GLN A 88 -9.93 -11.32 4.50
C GLN A 88 -8.40 -11.39 4.55
N ALA A 89 -7.69 -10.29 4.22
CA ALA A 89 -6.24 -10.24 4.27
C ALA A 89 -5.68 -10.60 5.66
N PHE A 90 -6.35 -10.20 6.74
CA PHE A 90 -5.92 -10.51 8.10
C PHE A 90 -6.19 -11.98 8.49
N ILE A 91 -7.23 -12.58 7.92
CA ILE A 91 -7.57 -13.99 8.12
C ILE A 91 -6.53 -14.87 7.41
N ILE A 92 -6.24 -14.56 6.13
CA ILE A 92 -5.22 -15.25 5.33
C ILE A 92 -3.83 -15.06 5.95
N GLY A 93 -3.52 -13.83 6.37
CA GLY A 93 -2.23 -13.46 6.94
C GLY A 93 -2.05 -13.84 8.42
N LYS A 94 -3.00 -14.48 9.09
CA LYS A 94 -2.99 -14.73 10.54
C LYS A 94 -1.69 -15.35 11.06
N GLU A 95 -1.22 -16.42 10.41
CA GLU A 95 0.03 -17.08 10.82
C GLU A 95 1.26 -16.21 10.57
N PHE A 96 1.27 -15.47 9.46
CA PHE A 96 2.33 -14.52 9.15
C PHE A 96 2.37 -13.36 10.15
N ILE A 97 1.23 -12.79 10.50
CA ILE A 97 1.11 -11.69 11.47
C ILE A 97 1.61 -12.15 12.83
N GLY A 98 1.17 -13.34 13.30
CA GLY A 98 1.49 -13.84 14.64
C GLY A 98 1.05 -12.86 15.71
N ASP A 99 1.98 -12.44 16.58
CA ASP A 99 1.73 -11.48 17.66
C ASP A 99 2.08 -10.03 17.30
N ASP A 100 2.47 -9.76 16.05
CA ASP A 100 2.86 -8.44 15.59
C ASP A 100 1.65 -7.56 15.23
N ASN A 101 1.83 -6.24 15.34
CA ASN A 101 0.94 -5.27 14.71
C ASN A 101 1.12 -5.32 13.19
N VAL A 102 0.15 -4.83 12.42
CA VAL A 102 0.15 -4.98 10.98
C VAL A 102 -0.24 -3.71 10.23
N CYS A 103 0.47 -3.43 9.15
CA CYS A 103 0.09 -2.45 8.14
C CYS A 103 -0.45 -3.18 6.91
N LEU A 104 -1.65 -2.83 6.47
CA LEU A 104 -2.25 -3.29 5.21
C LEU A 104 -2.20 -2.15 4.19
N VAL A 105 -1.69 -2.44 3.00
CA VAL A 105 -1.77 -1.53 1.85
C VAL A 105 -2.36 -2.24 0.65
N LEU A 106 -3.22 -1.55 -0.09
CA LEU A 106 -3.81 -2.08 -1.32
C LEU A 106 -2.81 -2.00 -2.46
N GLY A 107 -2.69 -3.08 -3.21
CA GLY A 107 -1.68 -3.28 -4.25
C GLY A 107 -1.79 -2.36 -5.46
N ASP A 108 -2.86 -1.56 -5.56
CA ASP A 108 -3.16 -0.64 -6.65
C ASP A 108 -3.20 0.83 -6.22
N ASN A 109 -2.78 1.14 -4.99
CA ASN A 109 -2.73 2.50 -4.48
C ASN A 109 -1.33 3.09 -4.60
N ILE A 110 -1.24 4.31 -5.10
CA ILE A 110 -0.02 5.08 -5.24
C ILE A 110 -0.13 6.31 -4.37
N PHE A 111 0.89 6.54 -3.54
CA PHE A 111 0.98 7.69 -2.64
C PHE A 111 2.23 8.50 -2.96
N TYR A 112 2.09 9.82 -3.02
CA TYR A 112 3.20 10.73 -3.17
C TYR A 112 2.92 12.03 -2.39
N GLY A 113 3.84 12.44 -1.55
CA GLY A 113 3.67 13.68 -0.79
C GLY A 113 4.84 13.97 0.14
N MET A 114 5.00 15.26 0.48
CA MET A 114 6.02 15.69 1.40
C MET A 114 5.71 15.18 2.82
N SER A 115 6.73 14.79 3.58
CA SER A 115 6.63 14.28 4.96
C SER A 115 5.85 12.96 5.10
N PHE A 116 5.60 12.24 4.00
CA PHE A 116 4.83 10.98 4.04
C PHE A 116 5.48 9.96 4.96
N THR A 117 6.80 9.76 4.87
CA THR A 117 7.55 8.87 5.77
C THR A 117 7.30 9.19 7.25
N GLN A 118 7.19 10.47 7.60
CA GLN A 118 6.96 10.90 8.97
C GLN A 118 5.56 10.48 9.47
N LEU A 119 4.53 10.64 8.63
CA LEU A 119 3.16 10.19 8.92
C LEU A 119 3.09 8.66 9.08
N LEU A 120 3.81 7.92 8.23
CA LEU A 120 3.89 6.46 8.34
C LEU A 120 4.52 6.01 9.66
N LEU A 121 5.65 6.58 10.04
CA LEU A 121 6.34 6.26 11.30
C LEU A 121 5.49 6.61 12.53
N GLN A 122 4.77 7.73 12.51
CA GLN A 122 3.81 8.08 13.56
C GLN A 122 2.68 7.05 13.67
N SER A 123 2.17 6.54 12.53
CA SER A 123 1.12 5.53 12.52
C SER A 123 1.61 4.18 13.08
N VAL A 124 2.88 3.82 12.79
CA VAL A 124 3.54 2.66 13.44
C VAL A 124 3.57 2.85 14.96
N GLN A 125 4.03 4.00 15.44
CA GLN A 125 4.11 4.29 16.87
C GLN A 125 2.74 4.26 17.57
N ARG A 126 1.69 4.80 16.93
CA ARG A 126 0.32 4.75 17.46
C ARG A 126 -0.17 3.31 17.66
N ALA A 127 0.05 2.45 16.66
CA ALA A 127 -0.33 1.05 16.78
C ALA A 127 0.47 0.31 17.85
N GLU A 128 1.77 0.57 17.98
CA GLU A 128 2.67 -0.15 18.88
C GLU A 128 2.59 0.35 20.34
N GLN A 129 2.43 1.66 20.54
CA GLN A 129 2.52 2.26 21.88
C GLN A 129 1.16 2.64 22.46
N ALA A 130 0.22 3.10 21.62
CA ALA A 130 -1.09 3.54 22.05
C ALA A 130 -2.19 2.49 21.81
N ASN A 131 -1.88 1.41 21.10
CA ASN A 131 -2.86 0.39 20.71
C ASN A 131 -4.04 0.99 19.90
N GLU A 132 -3.74 1.95 19.03
CA GLU A 132 -4.70 2.69 18.20
C GLU A 132 -4.53 2.33 16.72
N ALA A 133 -5.65 2.19 16.01
CA ALA A 133 -5.68 2.03 14.56
C ALA A 133 -5.60 3.40 13.87
N THR A 134 -4.90 3.47 12.74
CA THR A 134 -4.83 4.66 11.89
C THR A 134 -5.29 4.34 10.47
N VAL A 135 -6.25 5.11 9.96
CA VAL A 135 -6.65 5.15 8.56
C VAL A 135 -6.30 6.51 7.98
N PHE A 136 -6.13 6.59 6.66
CA PHE A 136 -5.76 7.84 6.00
C PHE A 136 -6.96 8.39 5.21
N GLY A 137 -7.25 9.68 5.39
CA GLY A 137 -8.33 10.38 4.71
C GLY A 137 -7.79 11.28 3.60
N TYR A 138 -8.32 11.17 2.40
CA TYR A 138 -7.98 12.03 1.27
C TYR A 138 -9.21 12.76 0.75
N TRP A 139 -9.10 14.07 0.54
CA TRP A 139 -10.22 14.88 0.06
C TRP A 139 -10.51 14.60 -1.40
N VAL A 140 -11.75 14.17 -1.71
CA VAL A 140 -12.22 13.85 -3.07
C VAL A 140 -13.51 14.58 -3.40
N ASN A 141 -13.84 14.69 -4.69
CA ASN A 141 -15.08 15.31 -5.15
C ASN A 141 -16.25 14.30 -5.25
N ASP A 142 -15.98 13.01 -5.25
CA ASP A 142 -16.91 11.89 -5.44
C ASP A 142 -16.81 10.88 -4.27
N PRO A 143 -17.01 11.32 -3.00
CA PRO A 143 -16.77 10.51 -1.81
C PRO A 143 -17.65 9.26 -1.72
N GLU A 144 -18.84 9.26 -2.36
CA GLU A 144 -19.79 8.14 -2.37
C GLU A 144 -19.22 6.84 -2.99
N ARG A 145 -18.08 6.92 -3.67
CA ARG A 145 -17.40 5.75 -4.25
C ARG A 145 -16.54 4.97 -3.25
N TYR A 146 -16.27 5.56 -2.10
CA TYR A 146 -15.27 5.10 -1.12
C TYR A 146 -15.88 4.89 0.26
N GLY A 147 -15.13 4.30 1.17
CA GLY A 147 -15.37 4.50 2.59
C GLY A 147 -15.15 5.97 2.94
N VAL A 148 -16.05 6.58 3.68
CA VAL A 148 -16.00 8.00 4.03
C VAL A 148 -15.87 8.16 5.53
N ALA A 149 -14.92 8.98 5.98
CA ALA A 149 -14.68 9.24 7.40
C ALA A 149 -14.89 10.70 7.75
N GLU A 150 -15.44 10.95 8.96
CA GLU A 150 -15.38 12.24 9.65
C GLU A 150 -14.44 12.12 10.84
N TYR A 151 -13.75 13.18 11.18
CA TYR A 151 -12.84 13.24 12.32
C TYR A 151 -12.84 14.62 12.96
N ASP A 152 -12.45 14.68 14.24
CA ASP A 152 -12.30 15.92 15.01
C ASP A 152 -10.90 16.56 14.82
N GLU A 153 -10.67 17.72 15.48
CA GLU A 153 -9.41 18.46 15.41
C GLU A 153 -8.20 17.65 15.95
N ALA A 154 -8.46 16.65 16.79
CA ALA A 154 -7.43 15.76 17.32
C ALA A 154 -7.17 14.53 16.40
N GLY A 155 -7.84 14.45 15.25
CA GLY A 155 -7.76 13.33 14.31
C GLY A 155 -8.53 12.09 14.75
N ARG A 156 -9.36 12.16 15.82
CA ARG A 156 -10.19 11.03 16.23
C ARG A 156 -11.35 10.86 15.28
N CYS A 157 -11.56 9.65 14.81
CA CYS A 157 -12.68 9.34 13.93
C CYS A 157 -14.01 9.54 14.69
N ILE A 158 -14.95 10.26 14.07
CA ILE A 158 -16.31 10.50 14.59
C ILE A 158 -17.28 9.54 13.92
N SER A 159 -17.17 9.36 12.62
CA SER A 159 -17.98 8.41 11.85
C SER A 159 -17.19 7.83 10.69
N ILE A 160 -17.55 6.61 10.30
CA ILE A 160 -17.01 5.96 9.10
C ILE A 160 -18.11 5.11 8.46
N GLU A 161 -18.34 5.31 7.15
CA GLU A 161 -19.39 4.63 6.39
C GLU A 161 -18.87 4.13 5.05
N GLU A 162 -19.24 2.91 4.66
CA GLU A 162 -18.86 2.33 3.37
C GLU A 162 -19.80 2.81 2.27
N LYS A 163 -19.25 3.49 1.28
CA LYS A 163 -19.98 3.97 0.08
C LYS A 163 -21.35 4.57 0.39
N PRO A 164 -21.42 5.60 1.25
CA PRO A 164 -22.68 6.18 1.67
C PRO A 164 -23.38 6.86 0.49
N GLN A 165 -24.72 6.74 0.40
CA GLN A 165 -25.50 7.46 -0.61
C GLN A 165 -25.51 8.97 -0.37
N GLN A 166 -25.38 9.39 0.90
CA GLN A 166 -25.26 10.77 1.32
C GLN A 166 -24.04 10.92 2.23
N PRO A 167 -22.85 11.18 1.64
CA PRO A 167 -21.62 11.32 2.39
C PRO A 167 -21.67 12.48 3.38
N LYS A 168 -21.21 12.25 4.61
CA LYS A 168 -21.12 13.29 5.65
C LYS A 168 -19.88 14.15 5.54
N SER A 169 -18.87 13.67 4.81
CA SER A 169 -17.64 14.42 4.53
C SER A 169 -17.12 14.07 3.13
N ASN A 170 -16.10 14.81 2.69
CA ASN A 170 -15.38 14.54 1.44
C ASN A 170 -14.09 13.72 1.66
N TYR A 171 -13.83 13.25 2.88
CA TYR A 171 -12.62 12.47 3.16
C TYR A 171 -12.86 10.98 2.86
N ALA A 172 -12.36 10.56 1.69
CA ALA A 172 -12.30 9.15 1.32
C ALA A 172 -11.21 8.44 2.15
N VAL A 173 -11.52 7.29 2.71
CA VAL A 173 -10.54 6.41 3.35
C VAL A 173 -9.77 5.69 2.26
N VAL A 174 -8.47 5.94 2.19
CA VAL A 174 -7.59 5.38 1.18
C VAL A 174 -7.09 3.99 1.57
N GLY A 175 -6.52 3.26 0.62
CA GLY A 175 -6.10 1.87 0.79
C GLY A 175 -4.81 1.68 1.60
N LEU A 176 -4.70 2.33 2.75
CA LEU A 176 -3.57 2.24 3.67
C LEU A 176 -4.06 2.25 5.11
N TYR A 177 -3.71 1.23 5.88
CA TYR A 177 -4.26 0.98 7.21
C TYR A 177 -3.17 0.48 8.15
N PHE A 178 -3.10 1.03 9.36
CA PHE A 178 -2.25 0.56 10.44
C PHE A 178 -3.11 0.06 11.59
N TYR A 179 -2.87 -1.16 12.03
CA TYR A 179 -3.67 -1.79 13.07
C TYR A 179 -2.81 -2.45 14.15
N PRO A 180 -3.26 -2.39 15.41
CA PRO A 180 -2.80 -3.30 16.45
C PRO A 180 -3.10 -4.76 16.12
N ASN A 181 -2.43 -5.68 16.80
CA ASN A 181 -2.53 -7.14 16.54
C ASN A 181 -3.95 -7.70 16.64
N ASP A 182 -4.79 -7.13 17.51
CA ASP A 182 -6.17 -7.58 17.70
C ASP A 182 -7.07 -7.45 16.46
N VAL A 183 -6.58 -6.80 15.39
CA VAL A 183 -7.25 -6.76 14.08
C VAL A 183 -7.51 -8.16 13.54
N VAL A 184 -6.64 -9.13 13.80
CA VAL A 184 -6.83 -10.53 13.36
C VAL A 184 -8.10 -11.12 13.95
N LYS A 185 -8.32 -10.87 15.23
CA LYS A 185 -9.55 -11.30 15.93
C LYS A 185 -10.76 -10.54 15.39
N ILE A 186 -10.69 -9.21 15.33
CA ILE A 186 -11.77 -8.36 14.85
C ILE A 186 -12.18 -8.78 13.42
N ALA A 187 -11.22 -8.96 12.51
CA ALA A 187 -11.49 -9.37 11.13
C ALA A 187 -12.19 -10.75 11.06
N SER A 188 -11.83 -11.68 11.93
CA SER A 188 -12.46 -13.00 12.00
C SER A 188 -13.92 -12.99 12.48
N GLU A 189 -14.34 -11.92 13.16
CA GLU A 189 -15.69 -11.71 13.68
C GLU A 189 -16.56 -10.85 12.73
N VAL A 190 -15.97 -10.23 11.69
CA VAL A 190 -16.71 -9.46 10.68
C VAL A 190 -17.66 -10.35 9.90
N LYS A 191 -18.90 -9.91 9.77
CA LYS A 191 -19.90 -10.58 8.92
C LYS A 191 -19.87 -9.99 7.51
N PRO A 192 -20.09 -10.81 6.48
CA PRO A 192 -20.21 -10.31 5.11
C PRO A 192 -21.29 -9.24 5.01
N SER A 193 -21.00 -8.18 4.27
CA SER A 193 -21.96 -7.11 3.95
C SER A 193 -23.07 -7.60 3.01
N ALA A 194 -24.01 -6.74 2.69
CA ALA A 194 -25.04 -7.01 1.66
C ALA A 194 -24.45 -7.35 0.29
N ARG A 195 -23.17 -6.98 0.04
CA ARG A 195 -22.41 -7.32 -1.17
C ARG A 195 -21.72 -8.69 -1.09
N GLY A 196 -21.79 -9.36 0.07
CA GLY A 196 -21.10 -10.62 0.34
C GLY A 196 -19.61 -10.46 0.66
N GLU A 197 -19.14 -9.23 0.96
CA GLU A 197 -17.75 -8.91 1.22
C GLU A 197 -17.48 -8.69 2.71
N LEU A 198 -16.31 -9.14 3.18
CA LEU A 198 -15.75 -8.80 4.49
C LEU A 198 -15.12 -7.41 4.40
N GLU A 199 -15.93 -6.39 4.72
CA GLU A 199 -15.56 -5.00 4.53
C GLU A 199 -14.52 -4.54 5.53
N ILE A 200 -13.50 -3.83 5.06
CA ILE A 200 -12.52 -3.18 5.94
C ILE A 200 -13.18 -2.10 6.80
N THR A 201 -14.22 -1.46 6.28
CA THR A 201 -15.01 -0.47 7.01
C THR A 201 -15.65 -1.06 8.26
N SER A 202 -16.06 -2.33 8.24
CA SER A 202 -16.58 -3.02 9.45
C SER A 202 -15.49 -3.21 10.51
N VAL A 203 -14.26 -3.50 10.10
CA VAL A 203 -13.10 -3.53 11.02
C VAL A 203 -12.88 -2.14 11.63
N ASN A 204 -12.88 -1.10 10.81
CA ASN A 204 -12.71 0.28 11.26
C ASN A 204 -13.84 0.72 12.20
N GLN A 205 -15.08 0.33 11.95
CA GLN A 205 -16.21 0.60 12.83
C GLN A 205 -16.05 -0.02 14.21
N GLU A 206 -15.45 -1.20 14.31
CA GLU A 206 -15.15 -1.81 15.60
C GLU A 206 -14.08 -1.02 16.37
N TYR A 207 -13.00 -0.56 15.71
CA TYR A 207 -12.03 0.35 16.34
C TYR A 207 -12.65 1.69 16.74
N LEU A 208 -13.55 2.24 15.90
CA LEU A 208 -14.32 3.45 16.23
C LEU A 208 -15.16 3.23 17.48
N ARG A 209 -15.92 2.13 17.58
CA ARG A 209 -16.74 1.78 18.75
C ARG A 209 -15.92 1.68 20.03
N GLN A 210 -14.68 1.24 19.93
CA GLN A 210 -13.71 1.15 21.03
C GLN A 210 -13.03 2.49 21.35
N GLY A 211 -13.26 3.56 20.58
CA GLY A 211 -12.57 4.84 20.72
C GLY A 211 -11.08 4.81 20.34
N ARG A 212 -10.68 3.87 19.49
CA ARG A 212 -9.29 3.57 19.11
C ARG A 212 -9.01 3.80 17.62
N LEU A 213 -9.85 4.52 16.89
CA LEU A 213 -9.67 4.84 15.47
C LEU A 213 -9.24 6.29 15.28
N LEU A 214 -8.12 6.48 14.60
CA LEU A 214 -7.64 7.80 14.16
C LEU A 214 -7.72 7.92 12.65
N VAL A 215 -8.02 9.12 12.18
CA VAL A 215 -7.96 9.50 10.77
C VAL A 215 -6.80 10.46 10.59
N GLU A 216 -5.81 10.07 9.78
CA GLU A 216 -4.69 10.94 9.39
C GLU A 216 -5.01 11.61 8.05
N PRO A 217 -5.29 12.92 8.00
CA PRO A 217 -5.62 13.59 6.75
C PRO A 217 -4.39 13.76 5.87
N LEU A 218 -4.48 13.29 4.64
CA LEU A 218 -3.54 13.60 3.57
C LEU A 218 -3.90 14.98 3.01
N GLY A 219 -3.16 16.00 3.42
CA GLY A 219 -3.44 17.39 3.09
C GLY A 219 -3.06 17.79 1.66
N ARG A 220 -3.12 19.09 1.38
CA ARG A 220 -2.64 19.65 0.11
C ARG A 220 -1.16 19.33 -0.09
N GLY A 221 -0.78 18.96 -1.30
CA GLY A 221 0.59 18.52 -1.62
C GLY A 221 0.77 17.00 -1.57
N PHE A 222 -0.28 16.25 -1.19
CA PHE A 222 -0.35 14.81 -1.43
C PHE A 222 -1.06 14.51 -2.74
N ALA A 223 -0.59 13.47 -3.41
CA ALA A 223 -1.29 12.78 -4.46
C ALA A 223 -1.58 11.36 -4.00
N TRP A 224 -2.86 10.99 -4.02
CA TRP A 224 -3.32 9.62 -3.93
C TRP A 224 -3.97 9.27 -5.27
N LEU A 225 -3.47 8.21 -5.90
CA LEU A 225 -3.91 7.76 -7.21
C LEU A 225 -4.43 6.34 -7.06
N ASP A 226 -5.71 6.15 -7.33
CA ASP A 226 -6.30 4.83 -7.51
C ASP A 226 -6.18 4.48 -9.00
N THR A 227 -5.61 3.35 -9.33
CA THR A 227 -5.41 2.92 -10.71
C THR A 227 -6.56 2.04 -11.21
N GLY A 228 -7.81 2.38 -10.83
CA GLY A 228 -8.99 1.55 -11.01
C GLY A 228 -9.58 1.56 -12.43
N THR A 229 -9.24 2.53 -13.27
CA THR A 229 -9.73 2.71 -14.64
C THR A 229 -8.57 2.88 -15.62
N HIS A 230 -8.85 2.80 -16.93
CA HIS A 230 -7.82 3.04 -17.96
C HIS A 230 -7.27 4.47 -17.87
N ASP A 231 -8.14 5.46 -17.63
CA ASP A 231 -7.74 6.86 -17.52
C ASP A 231 -6.88 7.08 -16.27
N SER A 232 -7.30 6.59 -15.09
CA SER A 232 -6.52 6.75 -13.86
C SER A 232 -5.18 6.00 -13.91
N LEU A 233 -5.08 4.88 -14.65
CA LEU A 233 -3.83 4.18 -14.89
C LEU A 233 -2.85 5.02 -15.74
N ALA A 234 -3.35 5.66 -16.80
CA ALA A 234 -2.57 6.54 -17.66
C ALA A 234 -2.12 7.81 -16.92
N GLU A 235 -3.03 8.43 -16.15
CA GLU A 235 -2.75 9.59 -15.31
C GLU A 235 -1.68 9.30 -14.27
N ALA A 236 -1.74 8.16 -13.59
CA ALA A 236 -0.73 7.73 -12.62
C ALA A 236 0.65 7.59 -13.27
N SER A 237 0.73 6.97 -14.46
CA SER A 237 1.99 6.85 -15.20
C SER A 237 2.55 8.22 -15.60
N THR A 238 1.70 9.13 -16.09
CA THR A 238 2.09 10.49 -16.47
C THR A 238 2.55 11.29 -15.25
N PHE A 239 1.85 11.19 -14.13
CA PHE A 239 2.22 11.86 -12.88
C PHE A 239 3.61 11.45 -12.42
N VAL A 240 3.89 10.14 -12.34
CA VAL A 240 5.20 9.63 -11.93
C VAL A 240 6.29 10.06 -12.91
N GLU A 241 6.04 9.95 -14.21
CA GLU A 241 6.97 10.39 -15.25
C GLU A 241 7.38 11.86 -15.08
N VAL A 242 6.41 12.74 -14.88
CA VAL A 242 6.66 14.19 -14.73
C VAL A 242 7.51 14.46 -13.49
N ILE A 243 7.17 13.86 -12.35
CA ILE A 243 7.92 14.03 -11.09
C ILE A 243 9.35 13.54 -11.25
N GLU A 244 9.55 12.30 -11.72
CA GLU A 244 10.89 11.73 -11.89
C GLU A 244 11.76 12.51 -12.87
N LYS A 245 11.20 12.93 -14.01
CA LYS A 245 11.94 13.74 -15.00
C LYS A 245 12.32 15.11 -14.47
N ARG A 246 11.50 15.73 -13.63
CA ARG A 246 11.77 17.07 -13.08
C ARG A 246 12.79 17.04 -11.94
N GLN A 247 12.70 16.06 -11.07
CA GLN A 247 13.56 15.97 -9.88
C GLN A 247 14.85 15.19 -10.17
N GLY A 248 14.85 14.30 -11.16
CA GLY A 248 15.96 13.37 -11.40
C GLY A 248 16.03 12.24 -10.34
N LEU A 249 15.05 12.18 -9.46
CA LEU A 249 14.89 11.17 -8.40
C LEU A 249 13.75 10.22 -8.75
N LYS A 250 13.84 8.98 -8.29
CA LYS A 250 12.79 8.01 -8.55
C LYS A 250 11.73 8.00 -7.45
N VAL A 251 10.49 7.74 -7.85
CA VAL A 251 9.37 7.47 -6.94
C VAL A 251 9.28 5.96 -6.73
N ALA A 252 9.16 5.52 -5.49
CA ALA A 252 8.99 4.10 -5.15
C ALA A 252 10.09 3.17 -5.70
N CYS A 253 11.34 3.61 -5.67
CA CYS A 253 12.50 2.79 -5.99
C CYS A 253 12.87 1.95 -4.76
N LEU A 254 12.51 0.66 -4.77
CA LEU A 254 12.68 -0.22 -3.60
C LEU A 254 14.16 -0.40 -3.24
N GLU A 255 15.02 -0.51 -4.24
CA GLU A 255 16.46 -0.65 -4.10
C GLU A 255 17.07 0.59 -3.42
N GLU A 256 16.64 1.79 -3.81
CA GLU A 256 17.06 3.05 -3.21
C GLU A 256 16.63 3.14 -1.75
N ILE A 257 15.36 2.81 -1.45
CA ILE A 257 14.84 2.82 -0.09
C ILE A 257 15.64 1.86 0.79
N GLY A 258 15.85 0.62 0.33
CA GLY A 258 16.66 -0.37 1.05
C GLY A 258 18.10 0.09 1.29
N TYR A 259 18.70 0.77 0.32
CA TYR A 259 20.06 1.32 0.44
C TYR A 259 20.12 2.48 1.44
N HIS A 260 19.22 3.45 1.37
CA HIS A 260 19.17 4.58 2.31
C HIS A 260 18.80 4.17 3.73
N GLN A 261 18.00 3.13 3.89
CA GLN A 261 17.71 2.53 5.21
C GLN A 261 18.88 1.70 5.77
N GLY A 262 19.95 1.51 4.98
CA GLY A 262 21.08 0.67 5.37
C GLY A 262 20.78 -0.84 5.40
N TRP A 263 19.71 -1.27 4.75
CA TRP A 263 19.31 -2.68 4.69
C TRP A 263 20.03 -3.46 3.60
N VAL A 264 20.48 -2.77 2.57
CA VAL A 264 21.33 -3.34 1.50
C VAL A 264 22.62 -2.55 1.38
N THR A 265 23.71 -3.25 1.01
CA THR A 265 25.02 -2.63 0.78
C THR A 265 25.16 -2.12 -0.65
N ALA A 266 26.15 -1.25 -0.88
CA ALA A 266 26.51 -0.79 -2.23
C ALA A 266 26.85 -1.96 -3.19
N ASP A 267 27.40 -3.05 -2.68
CA ASP A 267 27.73 -4.24 -3.51
C ASP A 267 26.47 -4.99 -3.95
N VAL A 268 25.46 -5.12 -3.08
CA VAL A 268 24.15 -5.67 -3.43
C VAL A 268 23.49 -4.78 -4.47
N LEU A 269 23.44 -3.47 -4.22
CA LEU A 269 22.84 -2.51 -5.15
C LEU A 269 23.52 -2.54 -6.53
N ARG A 270 24.85 -2.63 -6.57
CA ARG A 270 25.61 -2.76 -7.82
C ARG A 270 25.26 -4.06 -8.56
N LYS A 271 25.16 -5.18 -7.83
CA LYS A 271 24.79 -6.48 -8.41
C LYS A 271 23.40 -6.43 -9.05
N VAL A 272 22.43 -5.78 -8.40
CA VAL A 272 21.07 -5.60 -8.92
C VAL A 272 21.06 -4.66 -10.13
N ALA A 273 21.86 -3.58 -10.12
CA ALA A 273 21.91 -2.60 -11.19
C ALA A 273 22.53 -3.14 -12.49
N VAL A 274 23.54 -4.01 -12.43
CA VAL A 274 24.31 -4.49 -13.60
C VAL A 274 23.42 -5.06 -14.71
N PRO A 275 22.44 -5.95 -14.46
CA PRO A 275 21.57 -6.47 -15.51
C PRO A 275 20.72 -5.38 -16.18
N MET A 276 20.50 -4.24 -15.53
CA MET A 276 19.65 -3.13 -15.98
C MET A 276 20.45 -1.95 -16.56
N MET A 277 21.75 -2.09 -16.78
CA MET A 277 22.63 -1.01 -17.26
C MET A 277 22.23 -0.39 -18.60
N LYS A 278 21.47 -1.11 -19.42
CA LYS A 278 20.99 -0.62 -20.72
C LYS A 278 19.81 0.35 -20.64
N ASN A 279 19.24 0.53 -19.44
CA ASN A 279 18.09 1.41 -19.22
C ASN A 279 18.38 2.47 -18.14
N PRO A 280 17.60 3.56 -18.09
CA PRO A 280 17.80 4.64 -17.12
C PRO A 280 17.64 4.22 -15.65
N TYR A 281 16.86 3.17 -15.37
CA TYR A 281 16.64 2.68 -14.00
C TYR A 281 17.94 2.11 -13.41
N GLY A 282 18.60 1.18 -14.11
CA GLY A 282 19.87 0.61 -13.65
C GLY A 282 21.00 1.66 -13.56
N GLN A 283 21.03 2.61 -14.52
CA GLN A 283 21.98 3.73 -14.47
C GLN A 283 21.73 4.64 -13.25
N TYR A 284 20.46 4.83 -12.86
CA TYR A 284 20.11 5.57 -11.64
C TYR A 284 20.67 4.89 -10.39
N LEU A 285 20.48 3.57 -10.25
CA LEU A 285 20.98 2.82 -9.11
C LEU A 285 22.50 2.93 -8.94
N LEU A 286 23.26 2.95 -10.03
CA LEU A 286 24.70 3.17 -9.95
C LEU A 286 25.08 4.59 -9.50
N ARG A 287 24.33 5.59 -9.91
CA ARG A 287 24.56 6.98 -9.48
C ARG A 287 24.34 7.16 -7.96
N LEU A 288 23.41 6.40 -7.36
CA LEU A 288 23.22 6.38 -5.90
C LEU A 288 24.49 5.94 -5.17
N ILE A 289 25.18 4.90 -5.67
CA ILE A 289 26.40 4.37 -5.06
C ILE A 289 27.58 5.37 -5.20
N GLU A 290 27.58 6.15 -6.26
CA GLU A 290 28.64 7.12 -6.56
C GLU A 290 28.43 8.48 -5.85
N ASP A 291 27.49 8.57 -4.90
CA ASP A 291 27.09 9.80 -4.18
C ASP A 291 26.69 10.98 -5.10
N LYS A 292 26.27 10.70 -6.32
CA LYS A 292 25.82 11.70 -7.30
C LYS A 292 24.32 12.01 -7.20
N VAL A 293 23.61 11.27 -6.36
CA VAL A 293 22.19 11.46 -6.05
C VAL A 293 22.08 11.58 -4.53
N LYS A 294 21.53 12.67 -4.04
CA LYS A 294 21.34 12.94 -2.59
C LYS A 294 19.87 13.05 -2.26
#